data_df36c751f6056cb6bc7d145aac5190c1
#
_entry.id   df36c751f6056cb6bc7d145aac5190c1
#
_cell.length_a   1.000
_cell.length_b   1.000
_cell.length_c   1.000
_cell.angle_alpha   90.00
_cell.angle_beta   90.00
_cell.angle_gamma   90.00
#
_symmetry.space_group_name_H-M   'P 1'
#
loop_
_entity.id
_entity.type
_entity.pdbx_description
1 polymer ?
#
loop_
_entity_poly.entity_id
_entity_poly.type
_entity_poly.pdbx_seq_one_letter_code
_entity_poly.pdbx_strand_id
1 'polypeptide(L)'
;MKTSEARVMKRLLAYMWRYKWLTALALVFTLLTSLLLTAIPLAARWYIDHLVDPTEAGSPVLTAFQFLILYYGLFIGRVLATYLSQLTFARVSNSIVRDIRLDIFQNLQRLGMSFYDQTAAGSIVSRVTNDTQAVADMFSTVFSSLVSSFLLFLVTLVTMFSLDWHLTIWILPFLPIIWFSIRLYRKLSNRLVKMTRQKLSDINVKLSESIEGMRIVQAFRQEKRLTDEFEQINGEHLDYANRSVDVNSLFLRPAMTLLQVLAYAVILTFFGLNWRNSGFTAGLIYAFIQYVSQLFQPLIDVTQNFATLQTSTISAGRVFEMMDRDDYDPKQAGSLKEIERGDIRFDHVSFSYDGKRDVLKEISFEVKNGQTIAFVGHTGSGKSSIINLFMRFYEFDRGRILIDGQDIKDYSQ
;
A
#
# COMPACT_ATOMS: atom_id res chain seq x y z
N MET A 1 -10.16 11.87 -8.88
CA MET A 1 -9.45 10.68 -8.38
C MET A 1 -8.09 10.47 -9.05
N LYS A 2 -7.96 10.32 -10.39
CA LYS A 2 -6.66 10.02 -11.05
C LYS A 2 -5.53 11.03 -10.78
N THR A 3 -5.81 12.31 -10.62
CA THR A 3 -4.80 13.36 -10.30
C THR A 3 -4.28 13.28 -8.87
N SER A 4 -5.09 12.77 -7.96
CA SER A 4 -4.70 12.52 -6.56
C SER A 4 -3.73 11.34 -6.45
N GLU A 5 -4.04 10.21 -7.09
CA GLU A 5 -3.21 8.99 -7.07
C GLU A 5 -1.82 9.23 -7.68
N ALA A 6 -1.76 9.96 -8.80
CA ALA A 6 -0.49 10.31 -9.44
C ALA A 6 0.39 11.21 -8.54
N ARG A 7 -0.22 12.15 -7.78
CA ARG A 7 0.48 13.00 -6.83
C ARG A 7 1.04 12.17 -5.66
N VAL A 8 0.25 11.25 -5.12
CA VAL A 8 0.66 10.33 -4.05
C VAL A 8 1.85 9.49 -4.51
N MET A 9 1.77 8.88 -5.69
CA MET A 9 2.85 8.07 -6.25
C MET A 9 4.14 8.87 -6.47
N LYS A 10 4.02 10.09 -7.01
CA LYS A 10 5.17 10.99 -7.20
C LYS A 10 5.86 11.31 -5.86
N ARG A 11 5.08 11.53 -4.81
CA ARG A 11 5.60 11.85 -3.47
C ARG A 11 6.28 10.64 -2.84
N LEU A 12 5.71 9.45 -2.99
CA LEU A 12 6.33 8.19 -2.56
C LEU A 12 7.67 7.93 -3.27
N LEU A 13 7.74 8.17 -4.58
CA LEU A 13 8.98 8.08 -5.34
C LEU A 13 10.03 9.10 -4.88
N ALA A 14 9.61 10.29 -4.44
CA ALA A 14 10.53 11.28 -3.88
C ALA A 14 11.17 10.81 -2.56
N TYR A 15 10.40 10.10 -1.68
CA TYR A 15 10.99 9.46 -0.50
C TYR A 15 11.98 8.36 -0.88
N MET A 16 11.66 7.55 -1.86
CA MET A 16 12.56 6.50 -2.37
C MET A 16 13.86 7.09 -2.92
N TRP A 17 13.81 8.28 -3.55
CA TRP A 17 14.99 8.96 -4.08
C TRP A 17 16.01 9.37 -3.01
N ARG A 18 15.57 9.57 -1.76
CA ARG A 18 16.48 9.81 -0.62
C ARG A 18 17.42 8.61 -0.39
N TYR A 19 16.97 7.40 -0.72
CA TYR A 19 17.70 6.14 -0.56
C TYR A 19 18.17 5.55 -1.89
N LYS A 20 18.48 6.43 -2.88
CA LYS A 20 18.83 6.04 -4.26
C LYS A 20 19.93 4.98 -4.36
N TRP A 21 20.96 5.03 -3.50
CA TRP A 21 22.05 4.06 -3.53
C TRP A 21 21.63 2.67 -3.04
N LEU A 22 20.83 2.60 -1.96
CA LEU A 22 20.28 1.34 -1.49
C LEU A 22 19.27 0.77 -2.51
N THR A 23 18.45 1.62 -3.10
CA THR A 23 17.51 1.22 -4.16
C THR A 23 18.26 0.71 -5.40
N ALA A 24 19.32 1.39 -5.82
CA ALA A 24 20.16 0.94 -6.92
C ALA A 24 20.81 -0.43 -6.62
N LEU A 25 21.29 -0.62 -5.38
CA LEU A 25 21.85 -1.91 -4.96
C LEU A 25 20.79 -3.03 -4.99
N ALA A 26 19.55 -2.75 -4.53
CA ALA A 26 18.43 -3.68 -4.60
C ALA A 26 18.12 -4.06 -6.06
N LEU A 27 18.12 -3.07 -6.97
CA LEU A 27 17.92 -3.30 -8.41
C LEU A 27 19.03 -4.18 -9.02
N VAL A 28 20.28 -3.95 -8.64
CA VAL A 28 21.42 -4.78 -9.10
C VAL A 28 21.26 -6.22 -8.63
N PHE A 29 20.91 -6.45 -7.36
CA PHE A 29 20.67 -7.83 -6.87
C PHE A 29 19.46 -8.47 -7.53
N THR A 30 18.41 -7.70 -7.82
CA THR A 30 17.23 -8.21 -8.55
C THR A 30 17.59 -8.58 -9.99
N LEU A 31 18.37 -7.75 -10.67
CA LEU A 31 18.88 -8.08 -12.01
C LEU A 31 19.75 -9.32 -11.99
N LEU A 32 20.66 -9.42 -11.00
CA LEU A 32 21.49 -10.61 -10.82
C LEU A 32 20.63 -11.86 -10.58
N THR A 33 19.59 -11.76 -9.77
CA THR A 33 18.61 -12.86 -9.55
C THR A 33 17.98 -13.29 -10.86
N SER A 34 17.54 -12.34 -11.70
CA SER A 34 16.90 -12.61 -12.99
C SER A 34 17.89 -13.26 -13.98
N LEU A 35 19.14 -12.78 -14.02
CA LEU A 35 20.19 -13.33 -14.85
C LEU A 35 20.55 -14.77 -14.42
N LEU A 36 20.70 -15.01 -13.13
CA LEU A 36 20.99 -16.36 -12.61
C LEU A 36 19.82 -17.32 -12.86
N LEU A 37 18.57 -16.84 -12.72
CA LEU A 37 17.38 -17.65 -13.00
C LEU A 37 17.29 -18.07 -14.48
N THR A 38 17.66 -17.19 -15.41
CA THR A 38 17.70 -17.51 -16.84
C THR A 38 18.95 -18.30 -17.25
N ALA A 39 20.04 -18.18 -16.51
CA ALA A 39 21.24 -18.95 -16.74
C ALA A 39 21.10 -20.45 -16.39
N ILE A 40 20.22 -20.80 -15.44
CA ILE A 40 20.00 -22.18 -15.02
C ILE A 40 19.49 -23.06 -16.17
N PRO A 41 18.42 -22.74 -16.92
CA PRO A 41 17.99 -23.51 -18.08
C PRO A 41 19.01 -23.49 -19.22
N LEU A 42 19.81 -22.43 -19.35
CA LEU A 42 20.86 -22.34 -20.35
C LEU A 42 22.00 -23.33 -20.06
N ALA A 43 22.42 -23.42 -18.80
CA ALA A 43 23.40 -24.38 -18.36
C ALA A 43 22.91 -25.85 -18.55
N ALA A 44 21.62 -26.08 -18.20
CA ALA A 44 21.01 -27.38 -18.40
C ALA A 44 20.92 -27.76 -19.91
N ARG A 45 20.53 -26.78 -20.76
CA ARG A 45 20.54 -26.94 -22.21
C ARG A 45 21.92 -27.40 -22.70
N TRP A 46 22.96 -26.64 -22.33
CA TRP A 46 24.32 -26.93 -22.76
C TRP A 46 24.75 -28.37 -22.36
N TYR A 47 24.43 -28.80 -21.13
CA TYR A 47 24.75 -30.13 -20.66
C TYR A 47 23.97 -31.24 -21.40
N ILE A 48 22.65 -31.04 -21.61
CA ILE A 48 21.79 -32.01 -22.32
C ILE A 48 22.28 -32.19 -23.76
N ASP A 49 22.63 -31.11 -24.46
CA ASP A 49 23.07 -31.15 -25.85
C ASP A 49 24.39 -31.92 -25.98
N HIS A 50 25.34 -31.73 -25.05
CA HIS A 50 26.62 -32.47 -25.05
C HIS A 50 26.49 -33.91 -24.58
N LEU A 51 25.46 -34.25 -23.79
CA LEU A 51 25.23 -35.65 -23.36
C LEU A 51 24.60 -36.48 -24.47
N VAL A 52 23.67 -35.85 -25.26
CA VAL A 52 22.93 -36.58 -26.32
C VAL A 52 23.73 -36.69 -27.61
N ASP A 53 24.58 -35.72 -27.95
CA ASP A 53 25.43 -35.75 -29.13
C ASP A 53 26.90 -35.44 -28.80
N PRO A 54 27.67 -36.44 -28.26
CA PRO A 54 29.07 -36.25 -27.90
C PRO A 54 29.99 -36.04 -29.11
N THR A 55 29.54 -36.32 -30.32
CA THR A 55 30.39 -36.32 -31.53
C THR A 55 30.67 -34.90 -32.07
N GLU A 56 29.84 -33.92 -31.81
CA GLU A 56 30.11 -32.52 -32.15
C GLU A 56 31.02 -31.81 -31.12
N ALA A 57 31.27 -32.42 -29.98
CA ALA A 57 32.04 -31.85 -28.89
C ALA A 57 33.51 -32.31 -28.94
N GLY A 58 34.30 -31.69 -29.78
CA GLY A 58 35.78 -31.81 -29.72
C GLY A 58 36.43 -31.12 -28.50
N SER A 59 35.70 -30.88 -27.43
CA SER A 59 36.15 -30.24 -26.20
C SER A 59 35.82 -31.10 -24.97
N PRO A 60 36.65 -31.05 -23.91
CA PRO A 60 36.46 -31.87 -22.72
C PRO A 60 35.11 -31.54 -22.10
N VAL A 61 34.17 -32.47 -22.22
CA VAL A 61 32.88 -32.40 -21.57
C VAL A 61 33.12 -32.24 -20.07
N LEU A 62 32.52 -31.24 -19.43
CA LEU A 62 32.47 -31.19 -17.98
C LEU A 62 32.01 -32.54 -17.48
N THR A 63 32.76 -33.14 -16.58
CA THR A 63 32.29 -34.38 -15.93
C THR A 63 30.96 -34.09 -15.26
N ALA A 64 30.09 -35.08 -15.13
CA ALA A 64 28.81 -34.93 -14.44
C ALA A 64 28.96 -34.24 -13.08
N PHE A 65 30.05 -34.48 -12.39
CA PHE A 65 30.38 -33.87 -11.11
C PHE A 65 30.67 -32.36 -11.23
N GLN A 66 31.43 -31.94 -12.22
CA GLN A 66 31.72 -30.51 -12.47
C GLN A 66 30.45 -29.74 -12.89
N PHE A 67 29.60 -30.38 -13.71
CA PHE A 67 28.29 -29.80 -14.04
C PHE A 67 27.40 -29.63 -12.80
N LEU A 68 27.34 -30.62 -11.92
CA LEU A 68 26.60 -30.53 -10.66
C LEU A 68 27.10 -29.36 -9.80
N ILE A 69 28.40 -29.18 -9.67
CA ILE A 69 28.99 -28.06 -8.93
C ILE A 69 28.57 -26.73 -9.56
N LEU A 70 28.66 -26.58 -10.88
CA LEU A 70 28.23 -25.38 -11.59
C LEU A 70 26.73 -25.12 -11.39
N TYR A 71 25.91 -26.13 -11.59
CA TYR A 71 24.44 -26.02 -11.51
C TYR A 71 23.97 -25.65 -10.09
N TYR A 72 24.48 -26.34 -9.06
CA TYR A 72 24.20 -25.97 -7.67
C TYR A 72 24.79 -24.61 -7.29
N GLY A 73 25.95 -24.25 -7.84
CA GLY A 73 26.54 -22.92 -7.67
C GLY A 73 25.65 -21.82 -8.19
N LEU A 74 25.03 -22.00 -9.36
CA LEU A 74 24.04 -21.06 -9.91
C LEU A 74 22.79 -20.98 -9.02
N PHE A 75 22.28 -22.09 -8.49
CA PHE A 75 21.15 -22.10 -7.57
C PHE A 75 21.47 -21.38 -6.25
N ILE A 76 22.60 -21.65 -5.63
CA ILE A 76 23.04 -21.02 -4.40
C ILE A 76 23.25 -19.52 -4.64
N GLY A 77 23.92 -19.17 -5.75
CA GLY A 77 24.11 -17.77 -6.16
C GLY A 77 22.76 -17.03 -6.33
N ARG A 78 21.78 -17.68 -6.96
CA ARG A 78 20.42 -17.15 -7.09
C ARG A 78 19.75 -16.94 -5.73
N VAL A 79 19.80 -17.92 -4.82
CA VAL A 79 19.21 -17.82 -3.48
C VAL A 79 19.83 -16.66 -2.70
N LEU A 80 21.16 -16.55 -2.74
CA LEU A 80 21.88 -15.44 -2.11
C LEU A 80 21.51 -14.08 -2.72
N ALA A 81 21.46 -13.97 -4.04
CA ALA A 81 21.07 -12.75 -4.74
C ALA A 81 19.63 -12.35 -4.40
N THR A 82 18.70 -13.33 -4.36
CA THR A 82 17.30 -13.12 -3.97
C THR A 82 17.20 -12.62 -2.53
N TYR A 83 17.91 -13.26 -1.61
CA TYR A 83 17.96 -12.85 -0.20
C TYR A 83 18.47 -11.42 -0.04
N LEU A 84 19.60 -11.10 -0.69
CA LEU A 84 20.18 -9.75 -0.65
C LEU A 84 19.25 -8.69 -1.26
N SER A 85 18.58 -9.02 -2.35
CA SER A 85 17.58 -8.16 -2.98
C SER A 85 16.43 -7.85 -2.01
N GLN A 86 15.80 -8.90 -1.45
CA GLN A 86 14.67 -8.74 -0.51
C GLN A 86 15.09 -8.00 0.76
N LEU A 87 16.26 -8.33 1.33
CA LEU A 87 16.80 -7.64 2.49
C LEU A 87 17.01 -6.14 2.23
N THR A 88 17.54 -5.81 1.05
CA THR A 88 17.81 -4.41 0.68
C THR A 88 16.51 -3.64 0.43
N PHE A 89 15.52 -4.24 -0.25
CA PHE A 89 14.20 -3.64 -0.41
C PHE A 89 13.49 -3.42 0.94
N ALA A 90 13.56 -4.39 1.85
CA ALA A 90 13.01 -4.25 3.19
C ALA A 90 13.67 -3.11 3.98
N ARG A 91 15.00 -2.96 3.88
CA ARG A 91 15.73 -1.84 4.50
C ARG A 91 15.32 -0.49 3.93
N VAL A 92 15.19 -0.37 2.60
CA VAL A 92 14.68 0.84 1.94
C VAL A 92 13.27 1.16 2.43
N SER A 93 12.38 0.18 2.42
CA SER A 93 11.00 0.32 2.86
C SER A 93 10.91 0.82 4.32
N ASN A 94 11.60 0.16 5.24
CA ASN A 94 11.60 0.53 6.66
C ASN A 94 12.19 1.92 6.89
N SER A 95 13.21 2.32 6.11
CA SER A 95 13.80 3.66 6.19
C SER A 95 12.83 4.74 5.72
N ILE A 96 12.11 4.50 4.61
CA ILE A 96 11.07 5.39 4.11
C ILE A 96 9.95 5.57 5.14
N VAL A 97 9.48 4.46 5.74
CA VAL A 97 8.41 4.50 6.74
C VAL A 97 8.85 5.23 8.01
N ARG A 98 10.08 5.01 8.44
CA ARG A 98 10.66 5.78 9.57
C ARG A 98 10.61 7.28 9.28
N ASP A 99 11.05 7.71 8.11
CA ASP A 99 11.06 9.13 7.73
C ASP A 99 9.64 9.70 7.65
N ILE A 100 8.71 8.97 7.02
CA ILE A 100 7.30 9.37 6.97
C ILE A 100 6.71 9.50 8.38
N ARG A 101 6.97 8.56 9.29
CA ARG A 101 6.49 8.64 10.68
C ARG A 101 7.05 9.84 11.43
N LEU A 102 8.32 10.16 11.22
CA LEU A 102 8.95 11.34 11.79
C LEU A 102 8.34 12.64 11.25
N ASP A 103 8.15 12.72 9.92
CA ASP A 103 7.55 13.89 9.28
C ASP A 103 6.09 14.10 9.76
N ILE A 104 5.29 13.02 9.89
CA ILE A 104 3.94 13.07 10.46
C ILE A 104 3.99 13.57 11.92
N PHE A 105 4.85 12.97 12.73
CA PHE A 105 4.94 13.29 14.16
C PHE A 105 5.34 14.75 14.39
N GLN A 106 6.29 15.25 13.60
CA GLN A 106 6.69 16.66 13.63
C GLN A 106 5.55 17.60 13.23
N ASN A 107 4.73 17.22 12.22
CA ASN A 107 3.57 18.00 11.84
C ASN A 107 2.50 17.98 12.92
N LEU A 108 2.20 16.81 13.48
CA LEU A 108 1.24 16.67 14.58
C LEU A 108 1.56 17.59 15.76
N GLN A 109 2.82 17.70 16.14
CA GLN A 109 3.23 18.59 17.25
C GLN A 109 3.01 20.08 16.99
N ARG A 110 2.76 20.46 15.73
CA ARG A 110 2.51 21.85 15.31
C ARG A 110 1.03 22.15 15.09
N LEU A 111 0.20 21.11 14.98
CA LEU A 111 -1.23 21.28 14.76
C LEU A 111 -1.91 21.82 16.01
N GLY A 112 -2.83 22.72 15.81
CA GLY A 112 -3.60 23.36 16.87
C GLY A 112 -4.67 22.45 17.48
N MET A 113 -5.21 22.89 18.61
CA MET A 113 -6.23 22.14 19.35
C MET A 113 -7.49 21.90 18.50
N SER A 114 -7.78 22.78 17.56
CA SER A 114 -8.90 22.65 16.62
C SER A 114 -8.86 21.34 15.80
N PHE A 115 -7.67 20.88 15.44
CA PHE A 115 -7.48 19.59 14.78
C PHE A 115 -7.80 18.41 15.71
N TYR A 116 -7.33 18.48 16.96
CA TYR A 116 -7.49 17.38 17.94
C TYR A 116 -8.93 17.25 18.42
N ASP A 117 -9.66 18.35 18.52
CA ASP A 117 -11.10 18.36 18.89
C ASP A 117 -11.99 17.77 17.78
N GLN A 118 -11.57 17.88 16.52
CA GLN A 118 -12.32 17.38 15.35
C GLN A 118 -11.90 15.97 14.94
N THR A 119 -10.76 15.48 15.41
CA THR A 119 -10.17 14.22 14.95
C THR A 119 -10.02 13.23 16.11
N ALA A 120 -10.71 12.10 16.03
CA ALA A 120 -10.59 11.05 17.05
C ALA A 120 -9.14 10.56 17.19
N ALA A 121 -8.63 10.50 18.42
CA ALA A 121 -7.26 10.07 18.71
C ALA A 121 -6.90 8.70 18.11
N GLY A 122 -7.85 7.75 18.14
CA GLY A 122 -7.68 6.43 17.50
C GLY A 122 -7.47 6.51 15.99
N SER A 123 -8.08 7.49 15.30
CA SER A 123 -7.85 7.73 13.86
C SER A 123 -6.42 8.21 13.61
N ILE A 124 -5.91 9.12 14.45
CA ILE A 124 -4.54 9.63 14.35
C ILE A 124 -3.54 8.48 14.53
N VAL A 125 -3.69 7.71 15.59
CA VAL A 125 -2.84 6.54 15.88
C VAL A 125 -2.88 5.55 14.70
N SER A 126 -4.07 5.21 14.20
CA SER A 126 -4.21 4.29 13.06
C SER A 126 -3.50 4.81 11.79
N ARG A 127 -3.54 6.09 11.50
CA ARG A 127 -2.83 6.69 10.36
C ARG A 127 -1.31 6.62 10.52
N VAL A 128 -0.80 6.87 11.73
CA VAL A 128 0.65 6.81 12.01
C VAL A 128 1.18 5.38 12.04
N THR A 129 0.36 4.41 12.42
CA THR A 129 0.78 3.00 12.55
C THR A 129 0.39 2.16 11.33
N ASN A 130 -0.91 1.95 11.12
CA ASN A 130 -1.43 1.02 10.12
C ASN A 130 -1.28 1.57 8.69
N ASP A 131 -1.59 2.84 8.45
CA ASP A 131 -1.48 3.41 7.10
C ASP A 131 -0.01 3.55 6.67
N THR A 132 0.90 3.87 7.58
CA THR A 132 2.34 3.86 7.26
C THR A 132 2.88 2.46 7.05
N GLN A 133 2.33 1.44 7.75
CA GLN A 133 2.69 0.04 7.50
C GLN A 133 2.24 -0.40 6.10
N ALA A 134 1.04 -0.02 5.67
CA ALA A 134 0.59 -0.26 4.29
C ALA A 134 1.51 0.38 3.24
N VAL A 135 2.14 1.52 3.54
CA VAL A 135 3.20 2.10 2.70
C VAL A 135 4.46 1.22 2.72
N ALA A 136 4.85 0.67 3.89
CA ALA A 136 5.97 -0.28 3.94
C ALA A 136 5.73 -1.49 3.04
N ASP A 137 4.54 -2.09 3.13
CA ASP A 137 4.16 -3.28 2.35
C ASP A 137 4.15 -2.98 0.84
N MET A 138 3.78 -1.75 0.47
CA MET A 138 3.86 -1.31 -0.93
C MET A 138 5.30 -1.35 -1.47
N PHE A 139 6.29 -0.88 -0.72
CA PHE A 139 7.68 -0.87 -1.18
C PHE A 139 8.35 -2.24 -1.07
N SER A 140 8.16 -2.95 0.04
CA SER A 140 8.82 -4.24 0.29
C SER A 140 8.23 -5.37 -0.54
N THR A 141 6.92 -5.36 -0.79
CA THR A 141 6.23 -6.46 -1.47
C THR A 141 5.84 -6.06 -2.90
N VAL A 142 5.06 -4.99 -3.07
CA VAL A 142 4.52 -4.66 -4.39
C VAL A 142 5.59 -4.13 -5.33
N PHE A 143 6.34 -3.12 -4.90
CA PHE A 143 7.37 -2.50 -5.74
C PHE A 143 8.49 -3.49 -6.05
N SER A 144 8.99 -4.24 -5.06
CA SER A 144 10.01 -5.27 -5.27
C SER A 144 9.52 -6.35 -6.24
N SER A 145 8.27 -6.83 -6.10
CA SER A 145 7.69 -7.83 -6.99
C SER A 145 7.51 -7.29 -8.41
N LEU A 146 6.99 -6.07 -8.58
CA LEU A 146 6.83 -5.46 -9.91
C LEU A 146 8.18 -5.29 -10.63
N VAL A 147 9.20 -4.84 -9.92
CA VAL A 147 10.56 -4.69 -10.47
C VAL A 147 11.15 -6.05 -10.81
N SER A 148 11.05 -7.03 -9.93
CA SER A 148 11.55 -8.39 -10.17
C SER A 148 10.85 -9.03 -11.36
N SER A 149 9.51 -8.88 -11.45
CA SER A 149 8.70 -9.40 -12.55
C SER A 149 9.08 -8.75 -13.88
N PHE A 150 9.27 -7.43 -13.88
CA PHE A 150 9.66 -6.70 -15.09
C PHE A 150 11.06 -7.10 -15.57
N LEU A 151 12.04 -7.14 -14.67
CA LEU A 151 13.41 -7.52 -15.01
C LEU A 151 13.48 -8.99 -15.49
N LEU A 152 12.80 -9.90 -14.79
CA LEU A 152 12.74 -11.31 -15.20
C LEU A 152 12.11 -11.45 -16.59
N PHE A 153 10.97 -10.78 -16.84
CA PHE A 153 10.31 -10.78 -18.14
C PHE A 153 11.25 -10.29 -19.25
N LEU A 154 11.95 -9.18 -19.02
CA LEU A 154 12.85 -8.58 -20.00
C LEU A 154 14.07 -9.50 -20.26
N VAL A 155 14.73 -9.99 -19.20
CA VAL A 155 15.89 -10.86 -19.33
C VAL A 155 15.51 -12.18 -20.02
N THR A 156 14.37 -12.78 -19.63
CA THR A 156 13.88 -14.01 -20.26
C THR A 156 13.58 -13.80 -21.74
N LEU A 157 12.90 -12.70 -22.09
CA LEU A 157 12.57 -12.39 -23.48
C LEU A 157 13.84 -12.18 -24.32
N VAL A 158 14.81 -11.42 -23.84
CA VAL A 158 16.10 -11.20 -24.51
C VAL A 158 16.84 -12.53 -24.70
N THR A 159 16.86 -13.38 -23.67
CA THR A 159 17.49 -14.71 -23.74
C THR A 159 16.81 -15.60 -24.78
N MET A 160 15.48 -15.61 -24.83
CA MET A 160 14.72 -16.38 -25.84
C MET A 160 15.02 -15.91 -27.26
N PHE A 161 15.04 -14.60 -27.50
CA PHE A 161 15.41 -14.04 -28.81
C PHE A 161 16.85 -14.36 -29.21
N SER A 162 17.79 -14.39 -28.28
CA SER A 162 19.19 -14.72 -28.53
C SER A 162 19.41 -16.21 -28.86
N LEU A 163 18.51 -17.08 -28.39
CA LEU A 163 18.59 -18.53 -28.61
C LEU A 163 17.96 -18.91 -29.95
N ASP A 164 16.74 -18.50 -30.20
CA ASP A 164 16.04 -18.71 -31.46
C ASP A 164 14.92 -17.67 -31.62
N TRP A 165 15.08 -16.74 -32.56
CA TRP A 165 14.11 -15.68 -32.78
C TRP A 165 12.83 -16.18 -33.47
N HIS A 166 12.91 -17.25 -34.29
CA HIS A 166 11.74 -17.83 -34.96
C HIS A 166 10.78 -18.44 -33.94
N LEU A 167 11.29 -19.28 -33.03
CA LEU A 167 10.51 -19.86 -31.94
C LEU A 167 9.91 -18.78 -31.02
N THR A 168 10.68 -17.74 -30.72
CA THR A 168 10.23 -16.65 -29.85
C THR A 168 9.05 -15.93 -30.45
N ILE A 169 9.04 -15.67 -31.78
CA ILE A 169 7.91 -15.02 -32.48
C ILE A 169 6.62 -15.83 -32.34
N TRP A 170 6.68 -17.18 -32.37
CA TRP A 170 5.48 -18.02 -32.20
C TRP A 170 4.90 -17.97 -30.78
N ILE A 171 5.66 -17.54 -29.81
CA ILE A 171 5.22 -17.39 -28.41
C ILE A 171 4.63 -15.99 -28.17
N LEU A 172 5.07 -14.95 -28.88
CA LEU A 172 4.61 -13.59 -28.72
C LEU A 172 3.07 -13.40 -28.77
N PRO A 173 2.31 -14.10 -29.63
CA PRO A 173 0.84 -13.98 -29.65
C PRO A 173 0.15 -14.34 -28.33
N PHE A 174 0.79 -15.13 -27.47
CA PHE A 174 0.23 -15.44 -26.16
C PHE A 174 0.21 -14.21 -25.22
N LEU A 175 1.14 -13.26 -25.37
CA LEU A 175 1.19 -12.07 -24.52
C LEU A 175 -0.09 -11.20 -24.61
N PRO A 176 -0.59 -10.80 -25.80
CA PRO A 176 -1.85 -10.09 -25.88
C PRO A 176 -3.05 -10.93 -25.40
N ILE A 177 -3.04 -12.26 -25.59
CA ILE A 177 -4.09 -13.14 -25.08
C ILE A 177 -4.10 -13.12 -23.55
N ILE A 178 -2.93 -13.21 -22.90
CA ILE A 178 -2.80 -13.10 -21.46
C ILE A 178 -3.26 -11.73 -20.97
N TRP A 179 -2.82 -10.66 -21.62
CA TRP A 179 -3.26 -9.31 -21.26
C TRP A 179 -4.78 -9.16 -21.32
N PHE A 180 -5.41 -9.68 -22.37
CA PHE A 180 -6.88 -9.69 -22.51
C PHE A 180 -7.55 -10.51 -21.40
N SER A 181 -7.00 -11.71 -21.08
CA SER A 181 -7.50 -12.57 -19.99
C SER A 181 -7.41 -11.87 -18.63
N ILE A 182 -6.31 -11.18 -18.35
CA ILE A 182 -6.14 -10.37 -17.12
C ILE A 182 -7.16 -9.21 -17.08
N ARG A 183 -7.39 -8.54 -18.22
CA ARG A 183 -8.36 -7.45 -18.32
C ARG A 183 -9.80 -7.94 -18.07
N LEU A 184 -10.16 -9.09 -18.63
CA LEU A 184 -11.45 -9.73 -18.43
C LEU A 184 -11.63 -10.14 -16.96
N TYR A 185 -10.65 -10.82 -16.40
CA TYR A 185 -10.61 -11.18 -14.98
C TYR A 185 -10.85 -9.96 -14.08
N ARG A 186 -10.10 -8.89 -14.27
CA ARG A 186 -10.25 -7.66 -13.47
C ARG A 186 -11.65 -7.08 -13.56
N LYS A 187 -12.26 -7.07 -14.76
CA LYS A 187 -13.61 -6.55 -14.96
C LYS A 187 -14.65 -7.37 -14.17
N LEU A 188 -14.53 -8.69 -14.17
CA LEU A 188 -15.43 -9.60 -13.47
C LEU A 188 -15.19 -9.57 -11.95
N SER A 189 -13.95 -9.75 -11.53
CA SER A 189 -13.55 -9.81 -10.12
C SER A 189 -13.86 -8.51 -9.37
N ASN A 190 -13.55 -7.33 -9.93
CA ASN A 190 -13.76 -6.06 -9.25
C ASN A 190 -15.22 -5.82 -8.84
N ARG A 191 -16.18 -6.23 -9.69
CA ARG A 191 -17.60 -6.11 -9.38
C ARG A 191 -17.99 -7.00 -8.19
N LEU A 192 -17.56 -8.26 -8.22
CA LEU A 192 -17.86 -9.22 -7.17
C LEU A 192 -17.22 -8.85 -5.84
N VAL A 193 -15.94 -8.49 -5.85
CA VAL A 193 -15.22 -8.03 -4.65
C VAL A 193 -15.89 -6.79 -4.03
N LYS A 194 -16.36 -5.84 -4.86
CA LYS A 194 -17.10 -4.67 -4.37
C LYS A 194 -18.41 -5.08 -3.69
N MET A 195 -19.18 -5.99 -4.29
CA MET A 195 -20.45 -6.47 -3.72
C MET A 195 -20.22 -7.27 -2.42
N THR A 196 -19.20 -8.14 -2.38
CA THR A 196 -18.82 -8.88 -1.17
C THR A 196 -18.47 -7.92 -0.02
N ARG A 197 -17.66 -6.87 -0.29
CA ARG A 197 -17.33 -5.86 0.71
C ARG A 197 -18.54 -5.05 1.18
N GLN A 198 -19.45 -4.72 0.26
CA GLN A 198 -20.69 -4.05 0.60
C GLN A 198 -21.53 -4.89 1.57
N LYS A 199 -21.73 -6.18 1.24
CA LYS A 199 -22.51 -7.08 2.09
C LYS A 199 -21.84 -7.34 3.44
N LEU A 200 -20.51 -7.39 3.51
CA LEU A 200 -19.78 -7.43 4.78
C LEU A 200 -20.01 -6.14 5.61
N SER A 201 -20.05 -5.00 4.96
CA SER A 201 -20.41 -3.73 5.63
C SER A 201 -21.83 -3.76 6.18
N ASP A 202 -22.79 -4.27 5.39
CA ASP A 202 -24.20 -4.41 5.81
C ASP A 202 -24.32 -5.35 7.04
N ILE A 203 -23.55 -6.44 7.08
CA ILE A 203 -23.42 -7.34 8.24
C ILE A 203 -22.92 -6.58 9.48
N ASN A 204 -21.84 -5.80 9.32
CA ASN A 204 -21.28 -5.06 10.45
C ASN A 204 -22.25 -4.01 11.00
N VAL A 205 -22.97 -3.29 10.12
CA VAL A 205 -24.02 -2.35 10.52
C VAL A 205 -25.11 -3.07 11.29
N LYS A 206 -25.62 -4.20 10.74
CA LYS A 206 -26.68 -4.97 11.39
C LYS A 206 -26.28 -5.51 12.76
N LEU A 207 -25.02 -5.97 12.90
CA LEU A 207 -24.48 -6.42 14.19
C LEU A 207 -24.41 -5.26 15.20
N SER A 208 -23.86 -4.09 14.79
CA SER A 208 -23.78 -2.93 15.68
C SER A 208 -25.15 -2.47 16.14
N GLU A 209 -26.10 -2.31 15.22
CA GLU A 209 -27.48 -1.93 15.55
C GLU A 209 -28.14 -2.94 16.50
N SER A 210 -27.94 -4.25 16.27
CA SER A 210 -28.52 -5.29 17.12
C SER A 210 -27.94 -5.29 18.52
N ILE A 211 -26.60 -5.10 18.65
CA ILE A 211 -25.91 -5.05 19.94
C ILE A 211 -26.30 -3.80 20.72
N GLU A 212 -26.31 -2.63 20.08
CA GLU A 212 -26.69 -1.36 20.70
C GLU A 212 -28.17 -1.37 21.14
N GLY A 213 -29.05 -1.96 20.31
CA GLY A 213 -30.47 -2.09 20.54
C GLY A 213 -30.89 -3.31 21.36
N MET A 214 -29.98 -4.13 21.91
CA MET A 214 -30.29 -5.44 22.49
C MET A 214 -31.37 -5.39 23.56
N ARG A 215 -31.39 -4.37 24.42
CA ARG A 215 -32.46 -4.21 25.43
C ARG A 215 -33.85 -4.09 24.83
N ILE A 216 -33.96 -3.35 23.69
CA ILE A 216 -35.22 -3.18 22.96
C ILE A 216 -35.61 -4.49 22.28
N VAL A 217 -34.65 -5.14 21.65
CA VAL A 217 -34.84 -6.43 20.96
C VAL A 217 -35.44 -7.47 21.92
N GLN A 218 -34.84 -7.63 23.11
CA GLN A 218 -35.27 -8.55 24.13
C GLN A 218 -36.65 -8.16 24.74
N ALA A 219 -36.84 -6.85 25.02
CA ALA A 219 -38.12 -6.36 25.56
C ALA A 219 -39.31 -6.61 24.64
N PHE A 220 -39.10 -6.54 23.31
CA PHE A 220 -40.15 -6.77 22.31
C PHE A 220 -40.08 -8.15 21.68
N ARG A 221 -39.23 -9.06 22.15
CA ARG A 221 -39.07 -10.44 21.66
C ARG A 221 -38.88 -10.51 20.14
N GLN A 222 -37.99 -9.65 19.60
CA GLN A 222 -37.74 -9.56 18.17
C GLN A 222 -36.51 -10.37 17.71
N GLU A 223 -35.97 -11.25 18.54
CA GLU A 223 -34.75 -12.01 18.29
C GLU A 223 -34.85 -12.83 16.99
N LYS A 224 -35.98 -13.53 16.82
CA LYS A 224 -36.19 -14.35 15.62
C LYS A 224 -36.20 -13.54 14.34
N ARG A 225 -36.94 -12.42 14.31
CA ARG A 225 -36.97 -11.52 13.14
C ARG A 225 -35.60 -11.00 12.78
N LEU A 226 -34.81 -10.58 13.78
CA LEU A 226 -33.46 -10.10 13.54
C LEU A 226 -32.49 -11.18 13.08
N THR A 227 -32.66 -12.42 13.58
CA THR A 227 -31.92 -13.60 13.11
C THR A 227 -32.23 -13.88 11.64
N ASP A 228 -33.50 -13.88 11.25
CA ASP A 228 -33.93 -14.12 9.87
C ASP A 228 -33.38 -13.02 8.92
N GLU A 229 -33.43 -11.72 9.34
CA GLU A 229 -32.85 -10.61 8.59
C GLU A 229 -31.32 -10.73 8.44
N PHE A 230 -30.65 -11.14 9.53
CA PHE A 230 -29.19 -11.34 9.51
C PHE A 230 -28.81 -12.53 8.60
N GLU A 231 -29.56 -13.64 8.66
CA GLU A 231 -29.34 -14.81 7.82
C GLU A 231 -29.48 -14.49 6.34
N GLN A 232 -30.46 -13.66 5.97
CA GLN A 232 -30.63 -13.19 4.60
C GLN A 232 -29.37 -12.39 4.13
N ILE A 233 -28.92 -11.39 4.89
CA ILE A 233 -27.75 -10.56 4.54
C ILE A 233 -26.49 -11.44 4.46
N ASN A 234 -26.32 -12.36 5.41
CA ASN A 234 -25.18 -13.27 5.46
C ASN A 234 -25.21 -14.27 4.29
N GLY A 235 -26.40 -14.76 3.90
CA GLY A 235 -26.59 -15.58 2.70
C GLY A 235 -26.21 -14.85 1.42
N GLU A 236 -26.61 -13.59 1.28
CA GLU A 236 -26.21 -12.76 0.13
C GLU A 236 -24.68 -12.52 0.11
N HIS A 237 -24.06 -12.29 1.27
CA HIS A 237 -22.61 -12.18 1.38
C HIS A 237 -21.92 -13.47 0.92
N LEU A 238 -22.41 -14.64 1.39
CA LEU A 238 -21.88 -15.96 1.00
C LEU A 238 -21.97 -16.16 -0.52
N ASP A 239 -23.09 -15.79 -1.13
CA ASP A 239 -23.31 -15.91 -2.58
C ASP A 239 -22.30 -15.11 -3.39
N TYR A 240 -22.09 -13.84 -3.04
CA TYR A 240 -21.09 -13.00 -3.71
C TYR A 240 -19.67 -13.47 -3.43
N ALA A 241 -19.37 -13.94 -2.23
CA ALA A 241 -18.08 -14.52 -1.87
C ALA A 241 -17.78 -15.76 -2.72
N ASN A 242 -18.73 -16.69 -2.83
CA ASN A 242 -18.59 -17.91 -3.64
C ASN A 242 -18.38 -17.57 -5.13
N ARG A 243 -19.19 -16.68 -5.70
CA ARG A 243 -18.99 -16.20 -7.10
C ARG A 243 -17.61 -15.54 -7.30
N SER A 244 -17.09 -14.86 -6.28
CA SER A 244 -15.74 -14.31 -6.33
C SER A 244 -14.69 -15.41 -6.35
N VAL A 245 -14.88 -16.48 -5.56
CA VAL A 245 -14.01 -17.66 -5.56
C VAL A 245 -14.08 -18.36 -6.92
N ASP A 246 -15.27 -18.53 -7.51
CA ASP A 246 -15.45 -19.16 -8.83
C ASP A 246 -14.66 -18.43 -9.92
N VAL A 247 -14.78 -17.09 -9.98
CA VAL A 247 -14.05 -16.27 -10.94
C VAL A 247 -12.54 -16.35 -10.69
N ASN A 248 -12.10 -16.31 -9.44
CA ASN A 248 -10.68 -16.45 -9.11
C ASN A 248 -10.15 -17.83 -9.48
N SER A 249 -10.91 -18.87 -9.18
CA SER A 249 -10.55 -20.27 -9.45
C SER A 249 -10.50 -20.59 -10.93
N LEU A 250 -11.28 -19.89 -11.77
CA LEU A 250 -11.27 -20.11 -13.21
C LEU A 250 -10.16 -19.29 -13.90
N PHE A 251 -10.06 -18.00 -13.61
CA PHE A 251 -9.26 -17.06 -14.40
C PHE A 251 -7.85 -16.81 -13.85
N LEU A 252 -7.62 -16.93 -12.53
CA LEU A 252 -6.36 -16.46 -11.98
C LEU A 252 -5.19 -17.42 -12.27
N ARG A 253 -5.29 -18.67 -11.88
CA ARG A 253 -4.27 -19.70 -12.12
C ARG A 253 -4.62 -20.67 -13.23
N PRO A 254 -5.79 -21.32 -13.25
CA PRO A 254 -6.05 -22.35 -14.26
C PRO A 254 -6.06 -21.84 -15.68
N ALA A 255 -6.63 -20.64 -15.95
CA ALA A 255 -6.61 -20.06 -17.28
C ALA A 255 -5.17 -19.75 -17.74
N MET A 256 -4.30 -19.24 -16.84
CA MET A 256 -2.89 -19.00 -17.15
C MET A 256 -2.12 -20.29 -17.37
N THR A 257 -2.40 -21.33 -16.57
CA THR A 257 -1.80 -22.65 -16.75
C THR A 257 -2.24 -23.27 -18.10
N LEU A 258 -3.52 -23.14 -18.46
CA LEU A 258 -4.00 -23.60 -19.76
C LEU A 258 -3.29 -22.91 -20.93
N LEU A 259 -3.15 -21.57 -20.88
CA LEU A 259 -2.41 -20.81 -21.89
C LEU A 259 -0.94 -21.22 -21.95
N GLN A 260 -0.32 -21.49 -20.79
CA GLN A 260 1.04 -22.00 -20.70
C GLN A 260 1.19 -23.39 -21.35
N VAL A 261 0.26 -24.30 -21.09
CA VAL A 261 0.25 -25.65 -21.72
C VAL A 261 0.01 -25.53 -23.21
N LEU A 262 -0.85 -24.64 -23.68
CA LEU A 262 -1.02 -24.37 -25.12
C LEU A 262 0.26 -23.83 -25.74
N ALA A 263 0.98 -22.92 -25.06
CA ALA A 263 2.29 -22.45 -25.52
C ALA A 263 3.32 -23.59 -25.60
N TYR A 264 3.32 -24.53 -24.65
CA TYR A 264 4.15 -25.73 -24.73
C TYR A 264 3.77 -26.61 -25.94
N ALA A 265 2.46 -26.82 -26.20
CA ALA A 265 2.02 -27.57 -27.33
C ALA A 265 2.47 -26.94 -28.67
N VAL A 266 2.41 -25.60 -28.78
CA VAL A 266 2.94 -24.87 -29.95
C VAL A 266 4.43 -25.10 -30.12
N ILE A 267 5.22 -24.99 -29.05
CA ILE A 267 6.67 -25.26 -29.07
C ILE A 267 6.95 -26.69 -29.55
N LEU A 268 6.32 -27.67 -28.92
CA LEU A 268 6.54 -29.09 -29.25
C LEU A 268 6.11 -29.40 -30.68
N THR A 269 5.01 -28.82 -31.17
CA THR A 269 4.57 -28.99 -32.55
C THR A 269 5.57 -28.37 -33.53
N PHE A 270 6.04 -27.16 -33.24
CA PHE A 270 7.04 -26.48 -34.07
C PHE A 270 8.34 -27.30 -34.16
N PHE A 271 8.83 -27.83 -33.05
CA PHE A 271 9.99 -28.72 -33.01
C PHE A 271 9.73 -30.01 -33.78
N GLY A 272 8.57 -30.64 -33.58
CA GLY A 272 8.23 -31.90 -34.27
C GLY A 272 8.19 -31.75 -35.79
N LEU A 273 7.62 -30.65 -36.28
CA LEU A 273 7.52 -30.36 -37.71
C LEU A 273 8.88 -30.02 -38.37
N ASN A 274 9.76 -29.36 -37.64
CA ASN A 274 11.05 -28.87 -38.13
C ASN A 274 12.26 -29.73 -37.71
N TRP A 275 12.04 -30.83 -36.99
CA TRP A 275 13.11 -31.67 -36.40
C TRP A 275 14.19 -32.10 -37.42
N ARG A 276 13.78 -32.42 -38.65
CA ARG A 276 14.70 -32.89 -39.68
C ARG A 276 15.54 -31.82 -40.36
N ASN A 277 15.09 -30.55 -40.31
CA ASN A 277 15.66 -29.49 -41.17
C ASN A 277 16.44 -28.41 -40.38
N SER A 278 16.37 -28.39 -39.06
CA SER A 278 16.69 -27.16 -38.31
C SER A 278 17.80 -27.29 -37.28
N GLY A 279 18.43 -28.45 -37.10
CA GLY A 279 19.48 -28.62 -36.08
C GLY A 279 19.01 -28.37 -34.65
N PHE A 280 17.70 -28.56 -34.38
CA PHE A 280 17.16 -28.39 -33.04
C PHE A 280 17.61 -29.47 -32.10
N THR A 281 18.06 -29.06 -30.91
CA THR A 281 18.58 -29.95 -29.89
C THR A 281 17.54 -30.19 -28.78
N ALA A 282 17.67 -31.30 -28.06
CA ALA A 282 16.82 -31.64 -26.92
C ALA A 282 16.96 -30.60 -25.80
N GLY A 283 18.18 -30.10 -25.60
CA GLY A 283 18.44 -29.04 -24.62
C GLY A 283 17.77 -27.74 -24.97
N LEU A 284 17.64 -27.39 -26.27
CA LEU A 284 16.91 -26.19 -26.70
C LEU A 284 15.42 -26.30 -26.37
N ILE A 285 14.80 -27.46 -26.61
CA ILE A 285 13.40 -27.72 -26.23
C ILE A 285 13.21 -27.52 -24.72
N TYR A 286 14.08 -28.14 -23.93
CA TYR A 286 14.05 -28.00 -22.46
C TYR A 286 14.14 -26.54 -22.02
N ALA A 287 15.11 -25.79 -22.57
CA ALA A 287 15.28 -24.36 -22.23
C ALA A 287 14.04 -23.52 -22.56
N PHE A 288 13.44 -23.71 -23.76
CA PHE A 288 12.24 -22.98 -24.15
C PHE A 288 11.02 -23.28 -23.28
N ILE A 289 10.81 -24.54 -22.86
CA ILE A 289 9.75 -24.92 -21.93
C ILE A 289 9.93 -24.16 -20.60
N GLN A 290 11.17 -24.11 -20.08
CA GLN A 290 11.46 -23.39 -18.85
C GLN A 290 11.28 -21.87 -19.00
N TYR A 291 11.71 -21.28 -20.12
CA TYR A 291 11.55 -19.85 -20.36
C TYR A 291 10.11 -19.43 -20.55
N VAL A 292 9.27 -20.24 -21.21
CA VAL A 292 7.84 -19.98 -21.26
C VAL A 292 7.25 -19.95 -19.84
N SER A 293 7.59 -20.89 -18.99
CA SER A 293 7.15 -20.87 -17.59
C SER A 293 7.58 -19.57 -16.88
N GLN A 294 8.84 -19.16 -17.05
CA GLN A 294 9.37 -17.93 -16.46
C GLN A 294 8.71 -16.66 -17.04
N LEU A 295 8.22 -16.70 -18.27
CA LEU A 295 7.57 -15.56 -18.92
C LEU A 295 6.12 -15.36 -18.46
N PHE A 296 5.44 -16.43 -18.07
CA PHE A 296 4.05 -16.39 -17.58
C PHE A 296 3.95 -15.98 -16.10
N GLN A 297 4.91 -16.41 -15.26
CA GLN A 297 4.86 -16.15 -13.81
C GLN A 297 4.77 -14.67 -13.45
N PRO A 298 5.57 -13.74 -14.02
CA PRO A 298 5.48 -12.31 -13.74
C PRO A 298 4.10 -11.71 -13.96
N LEU A 299 3.36 -12.20 -14.94
CA LEU A 299 2.04 -11.69 -15.29
C LEU A 299 0.99 -12.06 -14.22
N ILE A 300 1.15 -13.24 -13.62
CA ILE A 300 0.34 -13.69 -12.50
C ILE A 300 0.65 -12.83 -11.26
N ASP A 301 1.93 -12.62 -10.96
CA ASP A 301 2.38 -11.87 -9.78
C ASP A 301 1.91 -10.41 -9.81
N VAL A 302 1.98 -9.73 -10.95
CA VAL A 302 1.45 -8.37 -11.13
C VAL A 302 -0.05 -8.31 -10.82
N THR A 303 -0.81 -9.35 -11.21
CA THR A 303 -2.26 -9.38 -10.97
C THR A 303 -2.58 -9.54 -9.50
N GLN A 304 -1.85 -10.38 -8.78
CA GLN A 304 -2.03 -10.60 -7.33
C GLN A 304 -1.69 -9.36 -6.50
N ASN A 305 -0.63 -8.64 -6.88
CA ASN A 305 -0.17 -7.46 -6.15
C ASN A 305 -1.01 -6.20 -6.40
N PHE A 306 -1.94 -6.22 -7.37
CA PHE A 306 -2.72 -5.04 -7.72
C PHE A 306 -3.64 -4.55 -6.58
N ALA A 307 -4.28 -5.46 -5.85
CA ALA A 307 -5.14 -5.11 -4.73
C ALA A 307 -4.35 -4.44 -3.59
N THR A 308 -3.16 -4.96 -3.29
CA THR A 308 -2.26 -4.38 -2.29
C THR A 308 -1.79 -3.00 -2.73
N LEU A 309 -1.41 -2.83 -4.01
CA LEU A 309 -1.04 -1.52 -4.56
C LEU A 309 -2.14 -0.49 -4.37
N GLN A 310 -3.39 -0.84 -4.68
CA GLN A 310 -4.54 0.05 -4.53
C GLN A 310 -4.77 0.43 -3.06
N THR A 311 -4.78 -0.54 -2.16
CA THR A 311 -4.97 -0.30 -0.73
C THR A 311 -3.86 0.58 -0.16
N SER A 312 -2.61 0.27 -0.47
CA SER A 312 -1.45 1.05 -0.01
C SER A 312 -1.43 2.47 -0.57
N THR A 313 -1.89 2.67 -1.82
CA THR A 313 -2.00 4.02 -2.40
C THR A 313 -3.05 4.87 -1.68
N ILE A 314 -4.18 4.27 -1.29
CA ILE A 314 -5.21 4.95 -0.50
C ILE A 314 -4.68 5.30 0.90
N SER A 315 -4.02 4.37 1.57
CA SER A 315 -3.39 4.59 2.88
C SER A 315 -2.32 5.69 2.82
N ALA A 316 -1.46 5.67 1.80
CA ALA A 316 -0.49 6.74 1.57
C ALA A 316 -1.18 8.10 1.33
N GLY A 317 -2.32 8.12 0.64
CA GLY A 317 -3.13 9.32 0.46
C GLY A 317 -3.57 9.92 1.78
N ARG A 318 -4.11 9.11 2.71
CA ARG A 318 -4.51 9.55 4.07
C ARG A 318 -3.34 10.05 4.91
N VAL A 319 -2.18 9.38 4.78
CA VAL A 319 -0.93 9.79 5.42
C VAL A 319 -0.51 11.17 4.95
N PHE A 320 -0.46 11.39 3.64
CA PHE A 320 -0.07 12.69 3.07
C PHE A 320 -1.10 13.79 3.32
N GLU A 321 -2.38 13.47 3.33
CA GLU A 321 -3.42 14.41 3.73
C GLU A 321 -3.20 14.92 5.16
N MET A 322 -2.81 14.02 6.07
CA MET A 322 -2.51 14.38 7.46
C MET A 322 -1.19 15.19 7.57
N MET A 323 -0.20 14.89 6.74
CA MET A 323 1.05 15.67 6.68
C MET A 323 0.87 17.06 6.07
N ASP A 324 -0.14 17.25 5.22
CA ASP A 324 -0.42 18.51 4.54
C ASP A 324 -1.45 19.37 5.28
N ARG A 325 -1.89 18.96 6.49
CA ARG A 325 -2.71 19.77 7.35
C ARG A 325 -1.92 20.98 7.84
N ASP A 326 -2.59 22.13 7.83
CA ASP A 326 -2.07 23.44 8.21
C ASP A 326 -2.92 24.14 9.29
N ASP A 327 -3.78 23.37 9.98
CA ASP A 327 -4.60 23.82 11.12
C ASP A 327 -3.68 24.07 12.34
N TYR A 328 -2.72 24.99 12.21
CA TYR A 328 -1.75 25.29 13.27
C TYR A 328 -2.38 26.14 14.37
N ASP A 329 -1.76 26.12 15.56
CA ASP A 329 -2.11 27.04 16.63
C ASP A 329 -2.02 28.49 16.18
N PRO A 330 -2.82 29.39 16.78
CA PRO A 330 -2.71 30.82 16.52
C PRO A 330 -1.26 31.29 16.64
N LYS A 331 -0.78 32.06 15.67
CA LYS A 331 0.60 32.55 15.65
C LYS A 331 0.90 33.36 16.90
N GLN A 332 1.88 32.95 17.67
CA GLN A 332 2.33 33.59 18.88
C GLN A 332 3.51 34.50 18.56
N ALA A 333 3.19 35.67 17.96
CA ALA A 333 4.22 36.62 17.51
C ALA A 333 4.57 37.67 18.57
N GLY A 334 4.01 37.57 19.78
CA GLY A 334 4.25 38.51 20.87
C GLY A 334 5.69 38.49 21.39
N SER A 335 6.13 39.60 21.91
CA SER A 335 7.50 39.77 22.47
C SER A 335 7.56 39.78 23.99
N LEU A 336 6.41 39.93 24.65
CA LEU A 336 6.32 39.92 26.11
C LEU A 336 6.52 38.52 26.67
N LYS A 337 7.39 38.36 27.64
CA LYS A 337 7.76 37.06 28.22
C LYS A 337 7.38 36.91 29.69
N GLU A 338 7.07 37.99 30.37
CA GLU A 338 6.84 38.02 31.81
C GLU A 338 5.45 38.59 32.11
N ILE A 339 4.73 37.95 33.04
CA ILE A 339 3.50 38.39 33.62
C ILE A 339 3.86 38.97 34.99
N GLU A 340 3.62 40.25 35.24
CA GLU A 340 4.05 40.92 36.46
C GLU A 340 3.10 40.66 37.65
N ARG A 341 1.79 40.87 37.46
CA ARG A 341 0.76 40.74 38.51
C ARG A 341 -0.19 39.59 38.26
N GLY A 342 -0.59 39.38 37.01
CA GLY A 342 -1.54 38.35 36.62
C GLY A 342 -3.00 38.84 36.74
N ASP A 343 -3.24 40.13 36.59
CA ASP A 343 -4.60 40.69 36.45
C ASP A 343 -5.16 40.30 35.08
N ILE A 344 -6.33 39.64 35.05
CA ILE A 344 -6.96 39.15 33.82
C ILE A 344 -8.24 39.94 33.56
N ARG A 345 -8.44 40.41 32.32
CA ARG A 345 -9.65 41.06 31.89
C ARG A 345 -10.14 40.54 30.54
N PHE A 346 -11.37 40.07 30.50
CA PHE A 346 -12.12 39.80 29.28
C PHE A 346 -12.97 41.03 28.97
N ASP A 347 -12.90 41.51 27.74
CA ASP A 347 -13.57 42.72 27.29
C ASP A 347 -14.37 42.43 26.02
N HIS A 348 -15.69 42.24 26.16
CA HIS A 348 -16.67 41.94 25.09
C HIS A 348 -16.24 40.80 24.16
N VAL A 349 -15.70 39.74 24.73
CA VAL A 349 -15.18 38.58 23.97
C VAL A 349 -16.34 37.76 23.42
N SER A 350 -16.34 37.56 22.09
CA SER A 350 -17.26 36.66 21.41
C SER A 350 -16.45 35.62 20.63
N PHE A 351 -16.96 34.39 20.61
CA PHE A 351 -16.25 33.25 19.99
C PHE A 351 -17.20 32.20 19.45
N SER A 352 -16.83 31.66 18.29
CA SER A 352 -17.48 30.53 17.62
C SER A 352 -16.46 29.51 17.19
N TYR A 353 -16.70 28.17 17.36
CA TYR A 353 -15.84 27.08 16.85
C TYR A 353 -16.00 26.85 15.35
N ASP A 354 -17.15 27.17 14.79
CA ASP A 354 -17.51 26.91 13.39
C ASP A 354 -17.78 28.15 12.54
N GLY A 355 -17.66 29.34 13.14
CA GLY A 355 -17.98 30.63 12.52
C GLY A 355 -19.46 30.85 12.25
N LYS A 356 -20.35 29.94 12.70
CA LYS A 356 -21.80 30.02 12.44
C LYS A 356 -22.60 30.35 13.68
N ARG A 357 -22.22 29.80 14.83
CA ARG A 357 -22.92 29.96 16.09
C ARG A 357 -21.97 30.39 17.19
N ASP A 358 -22.21 31.57 17.76
CA ASP A 358 -21.44 32.06 18.89
C ASP A 358 -21.69 31.18 20.13
N VAL A 359 -20.61 30.60 20.66
CA VAL A 359 -20.59 29.85 21.92
C VAL A 359 -20.41 30.83 23.10
N LEU A 360 -19.60 31.87 22.91
CA LEU A 360 -19.46 32.98 23.83
C LEU A 360 -19.95 34.24 23.15
N LYS A 361 -20.77 35.04 23.88
CA LYS A 361 -21.39 36.28 23.37
C LYS A 361 -21.06 37.41 24.31
N GLU A 362 -20.21 38.35 23.89
CA GLU A 362 -19.87 39.61 24.59
C GLU A 362 -19.51 39.38 26.07
N ILE A 363 -18.71 38.32 26.34
CA ILE A 363 -18.31 37.99 27.70
C ILE A 363 -17.33 39.03 28.23
N SER A 364 -17.69 39.66 29.38
CA SER A 364 -16.87 40.64 30.04
C SER A 364 -16.78 40.34 31.54
N PHE A 365 -15.56 40.24 32.08
CA PHE A 365 -15.26 40.08 33.49
C PHE A 365 -13.80 40.47 33.77
N GLU A 366 -13.51 40.75 35.04
CA GLU A 366 -12.17 41.08 35.53
C GLU A 366 -11.83 40.21 36.75
N VAL A 367 -10.60 39.71 36.79
CA VAL A 367 -10.06 38.93 37.91
C VAL A 367 -8.73 39.54 38.31
N LYS A 368 -8.60 40.00 39.55
CA LYS A 368 -7.34 40.56 40.07
C LYS A 368 -6.45 39.54 40.66
N ASN A 369 -5.19 39.84 40.72
CA ASN A 369 -4.19 38.99 41.37
C ASN A 369 -4.66 38.47 42.75
N GLY A 370 -4.50 37.20 42.99
CA GLY A 370 -4.91 36.53 44.22
C GLY A 370 -6.41 36.20 44.32
N GLN A 371 -7.25 36.60 43.36
CA GLN A 371 -8.63 36.20 43.33
C GLN A 371 -8.86 34.85 42.67
N THR A 372 -9.87 34.14 43.14
CA THR A 372 -10.36 32.91 42.51
C THR A 372 -11.71 33.18 41.84
N ILE A 373 -11.87 32.84 40.59
CA ILE A 373 -13.13 32.87 39.85
C ILE A 373 -13.62 31.46 39.56
N ALA A 374 -14.92 31.22 39.69
CA ALA A 374 -15.56 29.97 39.33
C ALA A 374 -16.64 30.20 38.26
N PHE A 375 -16.55 29.48 37.15
CA PHE A 375 -17.57 29.46 36.12
C PHE A 375 -18.59 28.35 36.40
N VAL A 376 -19.83 28.68 36.63
CA VAL A 376 -20.93 27.75 36.90
C VAL A 376 -21.99 27.82 35.81
N GLY A 377 -22.59 26.69 35.48
CA GLY A 377 -23.62 26.60 34.46
C GLY A 377 -23.80 25.15 33.97
N HIS A 378 -24.83 24.89 33.19
CA HIS A 378 -25.11 23.57 32.60
C HIS A 378 -24.10 23.20 31.52
N THR A 379 -24.07 21.93 31.13
CA THR A 379 -23.19 21.43 30.03
C THR A 379 -23.51 22.19 28.73
N GLY A 380 -22.48 22.63 28.01
CA GLY A 380 -22.64 23.42 26.76
C GLY A 380 -22.75 24.92 26.96
N SER A 381 -22.65 25.44 28.21
CA SER A 381 -22.73 26.91 28.46
C SER A 381 -21.46 27.70 28.16
N GLY A 382 -20.42 27.07 27.57
CA GLY A 382 -19.17 27.75 27.15
C GLY A 382 -18.09 27.87 28.23
N LYS A 383 -18.23 27.23 29.41
CA LYS A 383 -17.23 27.33 30.49
C LYS A 383 -15.83 26.93 30.06
N SER A 384 -15.67 25.74 29.42
CA SER A 384 -14.38 25.28 28.92
C SER A 384 -13.85 26.14 27.77
N SER A 385 -14.74 26.78 27.00
CA SER A 385 -14.34 27.66 25.90
C SER A 385 -13.64 28.94 26.40
N ILE A 386 -14.01 29.46 27.58
CA ILE A 386 -13.33 30.61 28.21
C ILE A 386 -11.85 30.21 28.52
N ILE A 387 -11.66 29.03 29.10
CA ILE A 387 -10.29 28.51 29.39
C ILE A 387 -9.49 28.28 28.11
N ASN A 388 -10.11 27.64 27.10
CA ASN A 388 -9.47 27.40 25.80
C ASN A 388 -9.02 28.68 25.10
N LEU A 389 -9.81 29.76 25.20
CA LEU A 389 -9.43 31.08 24.68
C LEU A 389 -8.31 31.74 25.49
N PHE A 390 -8.36 31.61 26.82
CA PHE A 390 -7.32 32.14 27.68
C PHE A 390 -5.99 31.44 27.47
N MET A 391 -6.01 30.13 27.22
CA MET A 391 -4.81 29.36 26.84
C MET A 391 -4.38 29.57 25.39
N ARG A 392 -5.13 30.38 24.60
CA ARG A 392 -4.91 30.61 23.17
C ARG A 392 -4.87 29.35 22.33
N PHE A 393 -5.62 28.32 22.68
CA PHE A 393 -5.84 27.15 21.82
C PHE A 393 -6.73 27.50 20.62
N TYR A 394 -7.51 28.57 20.73
CA TYR A 394 -8.35 29.14 19.69
C TYR A 394 -8.18 30.66 19.65
N GLU A 395 -8.40 31.25 18.47
CA GLU A 395 -8.49 32.71 18.34
C GLU A 395 -9.94 33.15 18.50
N PHE A 396 -10.17 34.23 19.21
CA PHE A 396 -11.51 34.79 19.39
C PHE A 396 -11.88 35.75 18.24
N ASP A 397 -13.16 35.78 17.91
CA ASP A 397 -13.67 36.56 16.76
C ASP A 397 -13.73 38.04 17.03
N ARG A 398 -14.16 38.42 18.24
CA ARG A 398 -14.37 39.81 18.67
C ARG A 398 -14.03 39.99 20.13
N GLY A 399 -13.69 41.23 20.53
CA GLY A 399 -13.32 41.60 21.88
C GLY A 399 -11.81 41.54 22.11
N ARG A 400 -11.40 41.60 23.38
CA ARG A 400 -9.98 41.53 23.81
C ARG A 400 -9.87 40.73 25.10
N ILE A 401 -8.76 40.05 25.24
CA ILE A 401 -8.33 39.39 26.48
C ILE A 401 -7.03 40.06 26.90
N LEU A 402 -7.03 40.69 28.08
CA LEU A 402 -5.90 41.44 28.59
C LEU A 402 -5.30 40.71 29.80
N ILE A 403 -3.97 40.68 29.90
CA ILE A 403 -3.20 40.28 31.06
C ILE A 403 -2.35 41.47 31.46
N ASP A 404 -2.48 41.95 32.72
CA ASP A 404 -1.78 43.15 33.21
C ASP A 404 -1.99 44.38 32.32
N GLY A 405 -3.15 44.47 31.65
CA GLY A 405 -3.50 45.55 30.73
C GLY A 405 -2.96 45.44 29.31
N GLN A 406 -2.14 44.42 29.02
CA GLN A 406 -1.62 44.14 27.70
C GLN A 406 -2.47 43.05 26.99
N ASP A 407 -2.59 43.12 25.66
CA ASP A 407 -3.34 42.13 24.91
C ASP A 407 -2.62 40.75 24.99
N ILE A 408 -3.40 39.71 25.22
CA ILE A 408 -2.86 38.32 25.27
C ILE A 408 -2.08 37.94 23.98
N LYS A 409 -2.35 38.61 22.86
CA LYS A 409 -1.66 38.45 21.58
C LYS A 409 -0.25 38.97 21.59
N ASP A 410 0.07 39.89 22.52
CA ASP A 410 1.43 40.48 22.66
C ASP A 410 2.38 39.62 23.51
N TYR A 411 1.87 38.59 24.18
CA TYR A 411 2.68 37.62 24.92
C TYR A 411 3.22 36.52 24.03
N SER A 412 4.47 36.14 24.26
CA SER A 412 5.03 34.91 23.67
C SER A 412 4.67 33.69 24.52
N GLN A 413 4.43 32.56 23.88
CA GLN A 413 4.28 31.28 24.55
C GLN A 413 5.58 30.79 25.13
#